data_a043b3aca09cfc0bc3f644c44896a65d
#
_entry.id   a043b3aca09cfc0bc3f644c44896a65d
#
_cell.length_a   1.000
_cell.length_b   1.000
_cell.length_c   1.000
_cell.angle_alpha   90.00
_cell.angle_beta   90.00
_cell.angle_gamma   90.00
#
_symmetry.space_group_name_H-M   'P 1'
#
loop_
_entity.id
_entity.type
_entity.pdbx_description
1 polymer ?
#
loop_
_entity_poly.entity_id
_entity_poly.type
_entity_poly.pdbx_seq_one_letter_code
_entity_poly.pdbx_strand_id
1 'polypeptide(L)'
;MPWRPERPEEDEAIVAMCLALNREDPGPRPVQAAQVRRTLAALRAEPVRGRAVVLEEDGAPRGYALLVSFWSNELGGEVCNVDELWVAPEARGRGHARALITALQEGRGPWSRVPVAIELEVSPENRRARALYESLGFASQRNAGMRWKREGEEDDERP
;
A
#
# COMPACT_ATOMS: atom_id res chain seq x y z
N MET A 1 16.35 0.81 8.92
CA MET A 1 14.90 0.84 8.75
C MET A 1 14.41 -0.50 8.23
N PRO A 2 13.43 -1.13 8.85
CA PRO A 2 13.02 -2.50 8.48
C PRO A 2 12.19 -2.58 7.18
N TRP A 3 11.75 -1.45 6.62
CA TRP A 3 11.06 -1.39 5.34
C TRP A 3 12.06 -1.23 4.19
N ARG A 4 11.92 -2.03 3.15
CA ARG A 4 12.77 -2.02 1.97
C ARG A 4 11.95 -2.34 0.71
N PRO A 5 12.46 -2.03 -0.50
CA PRO A 5 11.86 -2.52 -1.72
C PRO A 5 11.71 -4.05 -1.71
N GLU A 6 10.65 -4.54 -2.34
CA GLU A 6 10.40 -5.97 -2.49
C GLU A 6 11.46 -6.64 -3.37
N ARG A 7 11.53 -7.96 -3.30
CA ARG A 7 12.36 -8.81 -4.16
C ARG A 7 11.46 -9.77 -4.94
N PRO A 8 11.81 -10.13 -6.19
CA PRO A 8 10.96 -11.02 -7.01
C PRO A 8 10.62 -12.36 -6.35
N GLU A 9 11.51 -12.92 -5.56
CA GLU A 9 11.30 -14.16 -4.82
C GLU A 9 10.28 -14.05 -3.68
N GLU A 10 9.83 -12.84 -3.35
CA GLU A 10 8.87 -12.56 -2.28
C GLU A 10 7.44 -12.44 -2.79
N ASP A 11 7.19 -12.58 -4.09
CA ASP A 11 5.87 -12.41 -4.69
C ASP A 11 4.78 -13.21 -3.96
N GLU A 12 5.03 -14.49 -3.71
CA GLU A 12 4.03 -15.33 -3.03
C GLU A 12 3.80 -14.95 -1.57
N ALA A 13 4.81 -14.44 -0.88
CA ALA A 13 4.66 -13.90 0.46
C ALA A 13 3.78 -12.63 0.44
N ILE A 14 4.01 -11.74 -0.52
CA ILE A 14 3.18 -10.53 -0.69
C ILE A 14 1.75 -10.91 -1.07
N VAL A 15 1.56 -11.86 -1.98
CA VAL A 15 0.22 -12.38 -2.33
C VAL A 15 -0.50 -12.86 -1.07
N ALA A 16 0.13 -13.68 -0.25
CA ALA A 16 -0.46 -14.17 0.98
C ALA A 16 -0.85 -13.05 1.95
N MET A 17 0.00 -12.03 2.08
CA MET A 17 -0.26 -10.86 2.93
C MET A 17 -1.41 -9.99 2.37
N CYS A 18 -1.48 -9.79 1.05
CA CYS A 18 -2.60 -9.09 0.40
C CYS A 18 -3.93 -9.81 0.65
N LEU A 19 -3.95 -11.12 0.52
CA LEU A 19 -5.15 -11.92 0.80
C LEU A 19 -5.53 -11.87 2.29
N ALA A 20 -4.56 -11.81 3.19
CA ALA A 20 -4.80 -11.63 4.62
C ALA A 20 -5.43 -10.25 4.92
N LEU A 21 -4.90 -9.18 4.33
CA LEU A 21 -5.49 -7.84 4.44
C LEU A 21 -6.93 -7.85 3.94
N ASN A 22 -7.20 -8.45 2.80
CA ASN A 22 -8.53 -8.49 2.21
C ASN A 22 -9.54 -9.28 3.08
N ARG A 23 -9.10 -10.28 3.84
CA ARG A 23 -9.94 -10.95 4.83
C ARG A 23 -10.24 -10.08 6.05
N GLU A 24 -9.27 -9.28 6.48
CA GLU A 24 -9.44 -8.38 7.64
C GLU A 24 -10.29 -7.15 7.32
N ASP A 25 -10.12 -6.59 6.13
CA ASP A 25 -10.81 -5.38 5.64
C ASP A 25 -11.33 -5.61 4.21
N PRO A 26 -12.42 -6.39 4.06
CA PRO A 26 -12.92 -6.76 2.74
C PRO A 26 -13.50 -5.55 2.00
N GLY A 27 -13.08 -5.39 0.75
CA GLY A 27 -13.71 -4.50 -0.20
C GLY A 27 -15.01 -5.10 -0.78
N PRO A 28 -15.64 -4.40 -1.74
CA PRO A 28 -16.87 -4.87 -2.39
C PRO A 28 -16.69 -6.16 -3.19
N ARG A 29 -15.48 -6.50 -3.58
CA ARG A 29 -15.12 -7.76 -4.25
C ARG A 29 -13.83 -8.32 -3.66
N PRO A 30 -13.68 -9.64 -3.58
CA PRO A 30 -12.43 -10.25 -3.12
C PRO A 30 -11.31 -9.97 -4.11
N VAL A 31 -10.13 -9.69 -3.58
CA VAL A 31 -8.89 -9.63 -4.37
C VAL A 31 -8.39 -11.04 -4.64
N GLN A 32 -7.99 -11.31 -5.88
CA GLN A 32 -7.46 -12.61 -6.29
C GLN A 32 -5.94 -12.58 -6.42
N ALA A 33 -5.30 -13.71 -6.17
CA ALA A 33 -3.86 -13.86 -6.25
C ALA A 33 -3.28 -13.42 -7.62
N ALA A 34 -3.98 -13.73 -8.71
CA ALA A 34 -3.57 -13.33 -10.06
C ALA A 34 -3.51 -11.80 -10.22
N GLN A 35 -4.44 -11.05 -9.62
CA GLN A 35 -4.43 -9.59 -9.63
C GLN A 35 -3.21 -9.04 -8.90
N VAL A 36 -2.87 -9.60 -7.74
CA VAL A 36 -1.69 -9.18 -6.97
C VAL A 36 -0.42 -9.44 -7.76
N ARG A 37 -0.27 -10.60 -8.38
CA ARG A 37 0.90 -10.93 -9.23
C ARG A 37 1.02 -9.96 -10.40
N ARG A 38 -0.09 -9.60 -11.06
CA ARG A 38 -0.09 -8.59 -12.13
C ARG A 38 0.36 -7.22 -11.62
N THR A 39 -0.09 -6.82 -10.44
CA THR A 39 0.34 -5.56 -9.80
C THR A 39 1.85 -5.54 -9.57
N LEU A 40 2.40 -6.58 -8.95
CA LEU A 40 3.83 -6.67 -8.69
C LEU A 40 4.65 -6.63 -9.99
N ALA A 41 4.21 -7.36 -11.01
CA ALA A 41 4.85 -7.35 -12.32
C ALA A 41 4.79 -5.98 -12.98
N ALA A 42 3.66 -5.28 -12.94
CA ALA A 42 3.48 -3.96 -13.50
C ALA A 42 4.36 -2.91 -12.81
N LEU A 43 4.41 -2.90 -11.48
CA LEU A 43 5.25 -1.96 -10.72
C LEU A 43 6.75 -2.20 -10.97
N ARG A 44 7.12 -3.46 -11.15
CA ARG A 44 8.51 -3.83 -11.46
C ARG A 44 8.92 -3.45 -12.88
N ALA A 45 8.00 -3.62 -13.85
CA ALA A 45 8.23 -3.25 -15.24
C ALA A 45 8.24 -1.72 -15.46
N GLU A 46 7.43 -1.00 -14.71
CA GLU A 46 7.27 0.45 -14.82
C GLU A 46 7.44 1.15 -13.45
N PRO A 47 8.69 1.30 -12.94
CA PRO A 47 8.94 1.87 -11.61
C PRO A 47 8.41 3.28 -11.39
N VAL A 48 8.10 4.01 -12.46
CA VAL A 48 7.45 5.32 -12.38
C VAL A 48 6.04 5.25 -11.78
N ARG A 49 5.36 4.11 -11.92
CA ARG A 49 4.02 3.90 -11.35
C ARG A 49 4.03 3.81 -9.84
N GLY A 50 5.09 3.28 -9.26
CA GLY A 50 5.20 3.02 -7.84
C GLY A 50 6.05 1.82 -7.52
N ARG A 51 5.91 1.31 -6.32
CA ARG A 51 6.62 0.09 -5.88
C ARG A 51 5.90 -0.62 -4.75
N ALA A 52 6.17 -1.90 -4.63
CA ALA A 52 5.89 -2.66 -3.43
C ALA A 52 7.09 -2.57 -2.47
N VAL A 53 6.80 -2.48 -1.19
CA VAL A 53 7.80 -2.50 -0.12
C VAL A 53 7.44 -3.55 0.91
N VAL A 54 8.44 -4.12 1.53
CA VAL A 54 8.31 -5.21 2.50
C VAL A 54 8.89 -4.79 3.83
N LEU A 55 8.16 -5.08 4.89
CA LEU A 55 8.66 -5.05 6.26
C LEU A 55 9.39 -6.36 6.53
N GLU A 56 10.68 -6.29 6.79
CA GLU A 56 11.48 -7.45 7.16
C GLU A 56 11.81 -7.43 8.65
N GLU A 57 11.47 -8.49 9.38
CA GLU A 57 11.90 -8.77 10.74
C GLU A 57 12.43 -10.19 10.83
N ASP A 58 13.57 -10.37 11.48
CA ASP A 58 14.21 -11.67 11.68
C ASP A 58 14.42 -12.46 10.37
N GLY A 59 14.73 -11.73 9.28
CA GLY A 59 14.96 -12.31 7.96
C GLY A 59 13.71 -12.79 7.22
N ALA A 60 12.52 -12.43 7.70
CA ALA A 60 11.25 -12.83 7.09
C ALA A 60 10.33 -11.63 6.80
N PRO A 61 9.54 -11.67 5.71
CA PRO A 61 8.48 -10.69 5.47
C PRO A 61 7.43 -10.74 6.58
N ARG A 62 7.17 -9.59 7.21
CA ARG A 62 6.16 -9.41 8.27
C ARG A 62 5.15 -8.33 7.95
N GLY A 63 5.23 -7.75 6.78
CA GLY A 63 4.30 -6.74 6.30
C GLY A 63 4.65 -6.30 4.89
N TYR A 64 3.74 -5.60 4.26
CA TYR A 64 3.96 -4.99 2.95
C TYR A 64 3.19 -3.68 2.83
N ALA A 65 3.60 -2.86 1.88
CA ALA A 65 2.82 -1.74 1.40
C ALA A 65 2.94 -1.62 -0.12
N LEU A 66 1.85 -1.18 -0.75
CA LEU A 66 1.85 -0.77 -2.14
C LEU A 66 1.83 0.76 -2.19
N LEU A 67 2.88 1.33 -2.75
CA LEU A 67 3.07 2.77 -2.89
C LEU A 67 2.91 3.12 -4.38
N VAL A 68 1.92 3.93 -4.70
CA VAL A 68 1.58 4.29 -6.07
C VAL A 68 1.78 5.78 -6.27
N SER A 69 2.35 6.16 -7.40
CA SER A 69 2.66 7.53 -7.74
C SER A 69 1.59 8.12 -8.65
N PHE A 70 1.23 9.37 -8.40
CA PHE A 70 0.57 10.22 -9.39
C PHE A 70 1.01 11.67 -9.24
N TRP A 71 0.88 12.44 -10.32
CA TRP A 71 1.17 13.86 -10.32
C TRP A 71 -0.09 14.65 -9.99
N SER A 72 -0.02 15.53 -9.00
CA SER A 72 -1.09 16.45 -8.64
C SER A 72 -0.87 17.81 -9.30
N ASN A 73 -1.79 18.23 -10.16
CA ASN A 73 -1.75 19.58 -10.71
C ASN A 73 -1.99 20.64 -9.62
N GLU A 74 -2.86 20.36 -8.67
CA GLU A 74 -3.18 21.29 -7.56
C GLU A 74 -1.96 21.54 -6.69
N LEU A 75 -1.19 20.50 -6.36
CA LEU A 75 -0.02 20.59 -5.51
C LEU A 75 1.27 20.82 -6.29
N GLY A 76 1.23 20.71 -7.61
CA GLY A 76 2.39 20.91 -8.49
C GLY A 76 3.50 19.89 -8.29
N GLY A 77 3.18 18.67 -7.90
CA GLY A 77 4.17 17.68 -7.60
C GLY A 77 3.65 16.26 -7.51
N GLU A 78 4.58 15.36 -7.21
CA GLU A 78 4.28 13.94 -7.08
C GLU A 78 3.65 13.62 -5.73
N VAL A 79 2.55 12.90 -5.76
CA VAL A 79 1.87 12.35 -4.58
C VAL A 79 2.20 10.87 -4.44
N CYS A 80 2.57 10.47 -3.24
CA CYS A 80 2.67 9.06 -2.88
C CYS A 80 1.32 8.60 -2.31
N ASN A 81 0.61 7.77 -3.06
CA ASN A 81 -0.60 7.12 -2.56
C ASN A 81 -0.21 5.78 -1.91
N VAL A 82 -0.49 5.64 -0.62
CA VAL A 82 -0.37 4.37 0.10
C VAL A 82 -1.65 3.57 -0.17
N ASP A 83 -1.61 2.80 -1.25
CA ASP A 83 -2.77 2.04 -1.73
C ASP A 83 -3.13 0.91 -0.77
N GLU A 84 -2.12 0.23 -0.25
CA GLU A 84 -2.26 -0.80 0.78
C GLU A 84 -1.12 -0.72 1.79
N LEU A 85 -1.42 -1.01 3.04
CA LEU A 85 -0.45 -1.15 4.13
C LEU A 85 -0.95 -2.19 5.12
N TRP A 86 -0.19 -3.26 5.29
CA TRP A 86 -0.50 -4.33 6.22
C TRP A 86 0.73 -4.79 6.99
N VAL A 87 0.53 -5.09 8.26
CA VAL A 87 1.54 -5.65 9.15
C VAL A 87 0.96 -6.91 9.77
N ALA A 88 1.73 -7.98 9.79
CA ALA A 88 1.33 -9.24 10.38
C ALA A 88 0.95 -9.06 11.87
N PRO A 89 -0.11 -9.73 12.36
CA PRO A 89 -0.61 -9.54 13.72
C PRO A 89 0.48 -9.62 14.79
N GLU A 90 1.40 -10.56 14.67
CA GLU A 90 2.52 -10.77 15.61
C GLU A 90 3.57 -9.66 15.59
N ALA A 91 3.61 -8.84 14.52
CA ALA A 91 4.52 -7.71 14.38
C ALA A 91 3.87 -6.36 14.71
N ARG A 92 2.57 -6.34 14.98
CA ARG A 92 1.83 -5.10 15.28
C ARG A 92 2.22 -4.52 16.65
N GLY A 93 1.91 -3.23 16.83
CA GLY A 93 2.18 -2.53 18.10
C GLY A 93 3.63 -2.11 18.31
N ARG A 94 4.50 -2.33 17.33
CA ARG A 94 5.95 -1.99 17.40
C ARG A 94 6.29 -0.73 16.60
N GLY A 95 5.30 0.00 16.09
CA GLY A 95 5.51 1.27 15.39
C GLY A 95 5.93 1.15 13.93
N HIS A 96 5.82 -0.02 13.30
CA HIS A 96 6.27 -0.23 11.92
C HIS A 96 5.54 0.62 10.89
N ALA A 97 4.20 0.71 10.98
CA ALA A 97 3.43 1.56 10.09
C ALA A 97 3.81 3.05 10.26
N ARG A 98 3.95 3.50 11.51
CA ARG A 98 4.43 4.86 11.81
C ARG A 98 5.80 5.10 11.19
N ALA A 99 6.73 4.18 11.34
CA ALA A 99 8.08 4.32 10.81
C ALA A 99 8.08 4.47 9.28
N LEU A 100 7.25 3.69 8.57
CA LEU A 100 7.11 3.83 7.11
C LEU A 100 6.57 5.21 6.73
N ILE A 101 5.44 5.63 7.30
CA ILE A 101 4.81 6.90 6.96
C ILE A 101 5.74 8.07 7.29
N THR A 102 6.37 8.06 8.45
CA THR A 102 7.34 9.11 8.83
C THR A 102 8.50 9.18 7.83
N ALA A 103 9.04 8.05 7.41
CA ALA A 103 10.12 8.02 6.42
C ALA A 103 9.68 8.58 5.06
N LEU A 104 8.44 8.29 4.62
CA LEU A 104 7.86 8.88 3.41
C LEU A 104 7.72 10.41 3.54
N GLN A 105 7.23 10.90 4.67
CA GLN A 105 7.08 12.34 4.96
C GLN A 105 8.43 13.06 4.93
N GLU A 106 9.48 12.43 5.38
CA GLU A 106 10.83 12.99 5.43
C GLU A 106 11.61 12.79 4.11
N GLY A 107 10.99 12.20 3.09
CA GLY A 107 11.65 11.89 1.82
C GLY A 107 12.77 10.85 1.96
N ARG A 108 12.68 10.01 2.95
CA ARG A 108 13.62 8.91 3.24
C ARG A 108 12.95 7.55 3.04
N GLY A 109 13.71 6.51 3.13
CA GLY A 109 13.21 5.15 3.13
C GLY A 109 12.97 4.57 1.73
N PRO A 110 12.02 3.63 1.59
CA PRO A 110 11.91 2.83 0.38
C PRO A 110 11.27 3.55 -0.82
N TRP A 111 10.73 4.75 -0.63
CA TRP A 111 10.27 5.62 -1.72
C TRP A 111 11.43 6.49 -2.19
N SER A 112 11.78 6.41 -3.45
CA SER A 112 12.99 7.06 -3.99
C SER A 112 12.84 8.57 -4.27
N ARG A 113 11.73 9.16 -3.86
CA ARG A 113 11.36 10.54 -4.18
C ARG A 113 10.85 11.25 -2.94
N VAL A 114 10.82 12.59 -2.99
CA VAL A 114 10.21 13.42 -1.95
C VAL A 114 8.80 13.78 -2.42
N PRO A 115 7.74 13.18 -1.88
CA PRO A 115 6.39 13.51 -2.30
C PRO A 115 5.96 14.88 -1.77
N VAL A 116 5.15 15.60 -2.55
CA VAL A 116 4.51 16.84 -2.08
C VAL A 116 3.33 16.56 -1.14
N ALA A 117 2.77 15.37 -1.23
CA ALA A 117 1.73 14.87 -0.35
C ALA A 117 1.77 13.34 -0.29
N ILE A 118 1.22 12.81 0.77
CA ILE A 118 0.93 11.38 0.92
C ILE A 118 -0.58 11.25 1.09
N GLU A 119 -1.19 10.39 0.31
CA GLU A 119 -2.62 10.10 0.38
C GLU A 119 -2.85 8.64 0.71
N LEU A 120 -3.94 8.34 1.38
CA LEU A 120 -4.38 6.99 1.70
C LEU A 120 -5.89 6.98 1.96
N GLU A 121 -6.46 5.80 1.88
CA GLU A 121 -7.82 5.55 2.31
C GLU A 121 -7.80 4.73 3.60
N VAL A 122 -8.75 4.99 4.48
CA VAL A 122 -8.95 4.24 5.72
C VAL A 122 -10.43 3.97 5.91
N SER A 123 -10.76 2.71 6.17
CA SER A 123 -12.13 2.30 6.46
C SER A 123 -12.64 3.00 7.73
N PRO A 124 -13.92 3.47 7.77
CA PRO A 124 -14.49 4.13 8.94
C PRO A 124 -14.43 3.29 10.22
N GLU A 125 -14.45 1.95 10.08
CA GLU A 125 -14.39 1.00 11.18
C GLU A 125 -12.96 0.84 11.73
N ASN A 126 -11.96 1.14 10.93
CA ASN A 126 -10.54 1.02 11.33
C ASN A 126 -10.07 2.24 12.13
N ARG A 127 -10.63 2.39 13.33
CA ARG A 127 -10.35 3.54 14.21
C ARG A 127 -8.89 3.63 14.63
N ARG A 128 -8.22 2.48 14.78
CA ARG A 128 -6.81 2.43 15.18
C ARG A 128 -5.91 3.00 14.09
N ALA A 129 -6.09 2.59 12.84
CA ALA A 129 -5.35 3.14 11.72
C ALA A 129 -5.63 4.63 11.54
N ARG A 130 -6.90 5.04 11.62
CA ARG A 130 -7.28 6.45 11.55
C ARG A 130 -6.58 7.30 12.59
N ALA A 131 -6.58 6.87 13.84
CA ALA A 131 -5.90 7.58 14.94
C ALA A 131 -4.39 7.69 14.70
N LEU A 132 -3.77 6.65 14.14
CA LEU A 132 -2.37 6.68 13.74
C LEU A 132 -2.12 7.77 12.70
N TYR A 133 -2.89 7.79 11.62
CA TYR A 133 -2.72 8.75 10.53
C TYR A 133 -2.99 10.18 10.99
N GLU A 134 -4.05 10.40 11.76
CA GLU A 134 -4.34 11.73 12.36
C GLU A 134 -3.17 12.20 13.25
N SER A 135 -2.56 11.31 14.04
CA SER A 135 -1.39 11.64 14.86
C SER A 135 -0.14 11.99 14.04
N LEU A 136 -0.11 11.61 12.76
CA LEU A 136 0.96 11.92 11.81
C LEU A 136 0.62 13.12 10.91
N GLY A 137 -0.47 13.83 11.19
CA GLY A 137 -0.85 15.05 10.49
C GLY A 137 -1.77 14.84 9.28
N PHE A 138 -2.29 13.62 9.07
CA PHE A 138 -3.29 13.40 8.03
C PHE A 138 -4.63 13.99 8.44
N ALA A 139 -5.32 14.54 7.46
CA ALA A 139 -6.68 15.06 7.61
C ALA A 139 -7.59 14.47 6.54
N SER A 140 -8.88 14.35 6.86
CA SER A 140 -9.87 13.89 5.87
C SER A 140 -9.96 14.88 4.72
N GLN A 141 -10.03 14.35 3.50
CA GLN A 141 -10.24 15.14 2.30
C GLN A 141 -11.71 15.58 2.20
N ARG A 142 -11.93 16.78 1.64
CA ARG A 142 -13.26 17.37 1.53
C ARG A 142 -14.12 16.66 0.48
N ASN A 143 -13.52 16.27 -0.64
CA ASN A 143 -14.22 15.70 -1.78
C ASN A 143 -14.30 14.18 -1.67
N ALA A 144 -15.49 13.64 -1.96
CA ALA A 144 -15.67 12.19 -2.07
C ALA A 144 -15.13 11.67 -3.41
N GLY A 145 -14.50 10.51 -3.37
CA GLY A 145 -14.12 9.79 -4.58
C GLY A 145 -15.32 9.14 -5.25
N MET A 146 -15.31 9.11 -6.58
CA MET A 146 -16.26 8.36 -7.41
C MET A 146 -15.49 7.42 -8.32
N ARG A 147 -16.03 6.23 -8.57
CA ARG A 147 -15.36 5.22 -9.40
C ARG A 147 -16.27 4.73 -10.50
N TRP A 148 -15.77 4.75 -11.73
CA TRP A 148 -16.31 3.94 -12.81
C TRP A 148 -15.36 2.76 -13.06
N LYS A 149 -15.91 1.58 -13.18
CA LYS A 149 -15.16 0.35 -13.45
C LYS A 149 -15.60 -0.21 -14.79
N ARG A 150 -14.64 -0.59 -15.63
CA ARG A 150 -14.94 -1.29 -16.89
C ARG A 150 -15.54 -2.66 -16.56
N GLU A 151 -16.68 -2.98 -17.19
CA GLU A 151 -17.28 -4.32 -17.08
C GLU A 151 -16.52 -5.30 -17.97
N GLY A 152 -16.37 -6.56 -17.50
CA GLY A 152 -15.79 -7.70 -18.18
C GLY A 152 -14.27 -7.53 -18.33
N GLU A 153 -13.59 -8.33 -18.28
CA GLU A 153 -12.88 -9.55 -18.29
C GLU A 153 -12.98 -10.14 -16.89
N GLU A 154 -13.89 -11.08 -16.72
CA GLU A 154 -13.78 -12.03 -15.63
C GLU A 154 -12.39 -12.63 -15.79
N ASP A 155 -11.58 -12.52 -14.76
CA ASP A 155 -10.32 -13.21 -14.70
C ASP A 155 -10.63 -14.68 -15.01
N ASP A 156 -10.28 -15.13 -16.21
CA ASP A 156 -10.53 -16.49 -16.68
C ASP A 156 -9.58 -17.43 -15.94
N GLU A 157 -9.84 -17.59 -14.64
CA GLU A 157 -9.33 -18.73 -13.88
C GLU A 157 -10.25 -19.93 -14.12
N ARG A 158 -10.27 -20.41 -15.35
CA ARG A 158 -10.67 -21.77 -15.61
C ARG A 158 -9.44 -22.67 -15.52
N PRO A 159 -9.57 -23.78 -14.74
CA PRO A 159 -8.48 -24.69 -14.47
C PRO A 159 -7.90 -25.33 -15.72
#